data_e2d2171fe167f39492581b6906f47cd6
#
_entry.id   e2d2171fe167f39492581b6906f47cd6
#
_cell.length_a   1.000
_cell.length_b   1.000
_cell.length_c   1.000
_cell.angle_alpha   90.00
_cell.angle_beta   90.00
_cell.angle_gamma   90.00
#
_symmetry.space_group_name_H-M   'P 1'
#
loop_
_entity.id
_entity.type
_entity.pdbx_description
1 polymer ?
#
loop_
_entity_poly.entity_id
_entity_poly.type
_entity_poly.pdbx_seq_one_letter_code
_entity_poly.pdbx_strand_id
1 'polypeptide(L)'
;YGIKLSEPQEEVHINATINGTAVDGASLEKAVEKSGVAVDAVTSLTINSGKVTQEDLAYLKSISRLETFEMNVGDNLQLIGMDGQPTTVLSKDTAVIEFAPKRAGSSRADMTTLTLGGITEIYNGGLKAYDSIETIHMPDVVTVGASAFGLGAWLETLDLSSAKTIGANAFNGCKRLESLTMNAVETLGEGSFKYTDALDSLTLPATIKNIEDIRFGICKNGNKSGAKITILATTPPTVDSAAFTGVSSVTRPATVTVPQGALAAYVAQVNPKADVAKVLKRQDINWNSLYLREEGSSLVEYKAKCGTWADQYAYVATGQTITADKLAALHKDDQKNLKENEELKGWNTKKDGSGDMV
;
A
#
# COMPACT_ATOMS: atom_id res chain seq x y z
N TYR A 1 19.45 24.77 -56.94
CA TYR A 1 18.33 24.06 -56.31
C TYR A 1 18.95 22.89 -55.54
N GLY A 2 19.17 23.08 -54.20
CA GLY A 2 19.62 22.01 -53.31
C GLY A 2 18.41 21.19 -52.86
N ILE A 3 18.34 19.93 -53.27
CA ILE A 3 17.44 18.95 -52.70
C ILE A 3 17.95 18.70 -51.29
N LYS A 4 17.20 19.16 -50.28
CA LYS A 4 17.37 18.66 -48.90
C LYS A 4 16.96 17.20 -48.93
N LEU A 5 17.91 16.28 -48.91
CA LEU A 5 17.62 14.90 -48.59
C LEU A 5 17.07 14.92 -47.14
N SER A 6 15.83 14.52 -46.96
CA SER A 6 15.34 14.20 -45.63
C SER A 6 16.29 13.14 -45.04
N GLU A 7 16.77 13.38 -43.84
CA GLU A 7 17.48 12.35 -43.08
C GLU A 7 16.60 11.07 -43.13
N PRO A 8 17.20 9.88 -43.34
CA PRO A 8 16.44 8.66 -43.26
C PRO A 8 15.77 8.63 -41.89
N GLN A 9 14.44 8.57 -41.86
CA GLN A 9 13.72 8.30 -40.63
C GLN A 9 14.28 6.98 -40.10
N GLU A 10 14.84 7.01 -38.89
CA GLU A 10 15.27 5.81 -38.18
C GLU A 10 14.07 4.86 -38.15
N GLU A 11 14.20 3.70 -38.77
CA GLU A 11 13.12 2.70 -38.76
C GLU A 11 12.78 2.40 -37.31
N VAL A 12 11.54 2.61 -36.95
CA VAL A 12 11.00 2.22 -35.64
C VAL A 12 11.10 0.70 -35.59
N HIS A 13 11.88 0.21 -34.63
CA HIS A 13 12.17 -1.21 -34.51
C HIS A 13 11.79 -1.67 -33.11
N ILE A 14 11.05 -2.77 -33.01
CA ILE A 14 10.65 -3.41 -31.76
C ILE A 14 11.18 -4.83 -31.75
N ASN A 15 11.94 -5.16 -30.72
CA ASN A 15 12.24 -6.54 -30.35
C ASN A 15 11.32 -6.96 -29.21
N ALA A 16 10.57 -8.03 -29.42
CA ALA A 16 9.60 -8.55 -28.47
C ALA A 16 9.77 -10.05 -28.27
N THR A 17 9.35 -10.54 -27.09
CA THR A 17 9.17 -11.96 -26.81
C THR A 17 7.68 -12.25 -26.73
N ILE A 18 7.18 -13.10 -27.62
CA ILE A 18 5.75 -13.46 -27.75
C ILE A 18 5.60 -14.95 -27.46
N ASN A 19 4.88 -15.29 -26.38
CA ASN A 19 4.75 -16.66 -25.89
C ASN A 19 6.11 -17.39 -25.77
N GLY A 20 7.14 -16.68 -25.31
CA GLY A 20 8.51 -17.22 -25.16
C GLY A 20 9.38 -17.19 -26.41
N THR A 21 8.88 -16.74 -27.57
CA THR A 21 9.65 -16.65 -28.81
C THR A 21 10.05 -15.21 -29.09
N ALA A 22 11.37 -14.96 -29.23
CA ALA A 22 11.89 -13.64 -29.58
C ALA A 22 11.66 -13.33 -31.07
N VAL A 23 11.19 -12.13 -31.35
CA VAL A 23 10.88 -11.62 -32.69
C VAL A 23 11.23 -10.15 -32.83
N ASP A 24 11.57 -9.76 -34.06
CA ASP A 24 11.79 -8.36 -34.43
C ASP A 24 10.71 -7.88 -35.41
N GLY A 25 10.21 -6.67 -35.23
CA GLY A 25 9.24 -6.04 -36.11
C GLY A 25 9.42 -4.54 -36.23
N ALA A 26 8.93 -3.92 -37.28
CA ALA A 26 8.90 -2.48 -37.45
C ALA A 26 7.84 -1.81 -36.51
N SER A 27 6.89 -2.60 -35.98
CA SER A 27 5.91 -2.24 -34.96
C SER A 27 5.54 -3.48 -34.15
N LEU A 28 4.79 -3.31 -33.08
CA LEU A 28 4.30 -4.43 -32.25
C LEU A 28 3.38 -5.37 -33.10
N GLU A 29 2.52 -4.81 -33.93
CA GLU A 29 1.69 -5.59 -34.87
C GLU A 29 2.56 -6.45 -35.77
N LYS A 30 3.61 -5.89 -36.38
CA LYS A 30 4.53 -6.61 -37.27
C LYS A 30 5.35 -7.66 -36.51
N ALA A 31 5.70 -7.41 -35.27
CA ALA A 31 6.35 -8.42 -34.44
C ALA A 31 5.40 -9.60 -34.15
N VAL A 32 4.14 -9.34 -33.85
CA VAL A 32 3.13 -10.38 -33.64
C VAL A 32 2.89 -11.18 -34.91
N GLU A 33 2.70 -10.53 -36.09
CA GLU A 33 2.57 -11.22 -37.38
C GLU A 33 3.77 -12.12 -37.67
N LYS A 34 4.97 -11.62 -37.47
CA LYS A 34 6.21 -12.35 -37.74
C LYS A 34 6.46 -13.52 -36.79
N SER A 35 5.89 -13.48 -35.57
CA SER A 35 5.96 -14.60 -34.65
C SER A 35 5.24 -15.86 -35.18
N GLY A 36 4.32 -15.71 -36.12
CA GLY A 36 3.46 -16.77 -36.58
C GLY A 36 2.37 -17.18 -35.60
N VAL A 37 2.27 -16.48 -34.44
CA VAL A 37 1.23 -16.71 -33.45
C VAL A 37 -0.01 -15.90 -33.83
N ALA A 38 -1.17 -16.53 -33.88
CA ALA A 38 -2.41 -15.80 -34.08
C ALA A 38 -2.65 -14.82 -32.95
N VAL A 39 -3.13 -13.60 -33.20
CA VAL A 39 -3.28 -12.54 -32.23
C VAL A 39 -4.15 -12.94 -31.04
N ASP A 40 -5.14 -13.79 -31.25
CA ASP A 40 -6.02 -14.35 -30.23
C ASP A 40 -5.42 -15.55 -29.47
N ALA A 41 -4.21 -15.98 -29.85
CA ALA A 41 -3.42 -17.00 -29.15
C ALA A 41 -2.21 -16.42 -28.37
N VAL A 42 -2.01 -15.09 -28.44
CA VAL A 42 -0.96 -14.43 -27.65
C VAL A 42 -1.42 -14.28 -26.20
N THR A 43 -0.72 -14.94 -25.28
CA THR A 43 -0.99 -14.89 -23.83
C THR A 43 0.10 -14.18 -23.05
N SER A 44 1.32 -14.11 -23.58
CA SER A 44 2.46 -13.44 -22.94
C SER A 44 3.20 -12.57 -23.95
N LEU A 45 3.49 -11.34 -23.53
CA LEU A 45 4.20 -10.36 -24.34
C LEU A 45 5.19 -9.58 -23.47
N THR A 46 6.46 -9.62 -23.85
CA THR A 46 7.51 -8.75 -23.29
C THR A 46 8.10 -7.93 -24.43
N ILE A 47 8.15 -6.60 -24.28
CA ILE A 47 8.86 -5.72 -25.20
C ILE A 47 10.27 -5.50 -24.64
N ASN A 48 11.28 -6.01 -25.34
CA ASN A 48 12.65 -6.07 -24.86
C ASN A 48 13.46 -4.81 -25.23
N SER A 49 13.26 -4.27 -26.42
CA SER A 49 13.99 -3.10 -26.91
C SER A 49 13.26 -2.42 -28.08
N GLY A 50 13.70 -1.20 -28.42
CA GLY A 50 13.20 -0.43 -29.53
C GLY A 50 12.40 0.81 -29.14
N LYS A 51 11.53 1.28 -30.02
CA LYS A 51 10.70 2.46 -29.81
C LYS A 51 9.23 2.06 -29.82
N VAL A 52 8.58 2.12 -28.69
CA VAL A 52 7.14 1.82 -28.52
C VAL A 52 6.35 3.10 -28.71
N THR A 53 5.50 3.12 -29.71
CA THR A 53 4.64 4.27 -30.06
C THR A 53 3.25 4.15 -29.43
N GLN A 54 2.44 5.20 -29.57
CA GLN A 54 1.05 5.17 -29.14
C GLN A 54 0.21 4.17 -29.98
N GLU A 55 0.59 3.93 -31.23
CA GLU A 55 -0.05 2.94 -32.08
C GLU A 55 0.23 1.52 -31.57
N ASP A 56 1.48 1.25 -31.14
CA ASP A 56 1.85 -0.03 -30.52
C ASP A 56 1.07 -0.27 -29.22
N LEU A 57 0.96 0.74 -28.37
CA LEU A 57 0.17 0.63 -27.13
C LEU A 57 -1.32 0.44 -27.42
N ALA A 58 -1.86 1.11 -28.44
CA ALA A 58 -3.25 0.93 -28.86
C ALA A 58 -3.50 -0.48 -29.43
N TYR A 59 -2.49 -1.08 -30.07
CA TYR A 59 -2.57 -2.45 -30.60
C TYR A 59 -2.77 -3.49 -29.51
N LEU A 60 -2.33 -3.25 -28.27
CA LEU A 60 -2.55 -4.15 -27.14
C LEU A 60 -4.02 -4.52 -26.93
N LYS A 61 -4.96 -3.63 -27.32
CA LYS A 61 -6.41 -3.92 -27.28
C LYS A 61 -6.84 -5.05 -28.19
N SER A 62 -6.09 -5.32 -29.26
CA SER A 62 -6.39 -6.42 -30.20
C SER A 62 -6.00 -7.79 -29.64
N ILE A 63 -5.11 -7.83 -28.66
CA ILE A 63 -4.59 -9.06 -28.05
C ILE A 63 -5.53 -9.48 -26.92
N SER A 64 -6.64 -10.12 -27.30
CA SER A 64 -7.77 -10.39 -26.41
C SER A 64 -7.49 -11.42 -25.31
N ARG A 65 -6.42 -12.22 -25.43
CA ARG A 65 -6.04 -13.26 -24.47
C ARG A 65 -4.72 -12.96 -23.74
N LEU A 66 -4.23 -11.73 -23.80
CA LEU A 66 -3.02 -11.34 -23.13
C LEU A 66 -3.20 -11.48 -21.60
N GLU A 67 -2.42 -12.35 -20.98
CA GLU A 67 -2.42 -12.63 -19.54
C GLU A 67 -1.29 -11.89 -18.83
N THR A 68 -0.12 -11.76 -19.50
CA THR A 68 1.06 -11.09 -18.98
C THR A 68 1.61 -10.10 -19.98
N PHE A 69 1.86 -8.88 -19.51
CA PHE A 69 2.52 -7.84 -20.29
C PHE A 69 3.69 -7.24 -19.49
N GLU A 70 4.84 -7.13 -20.17
CA GLU A 70 6.04 -6.54 -19.59
C GLU A 70 6.69 -5.56 -20.56
N MET A 71 7.10 -4.41 -20.03
CA MET A 71 7.87 -3.39 -20.73
C MET A 71 8.74 -2.66 -19.72
N ASN A 72 10.06 -2.54 -20.01
CA ASN A 72 11.03 -1.84 -19.16
C ASN A 72 11.65 -0.68 -19.93
N VAL A 73 11.09 0.51 -19.78
CA VAL A 73 11.56 1.75 -20.42
C VAL A 73 12.94 2.13 -19.87
N GLY A 74 13.88 2.44 -20.75
CA GLY A 74 15.27 2.76 -20.40
C GLY A 74 16.14 2.92 -21.63
N ASP A 75 17.41 2.65 -21.49
CA ASP A 75 18.42 2.87 -22.56
C ASP A 75 18.12 2.08 -23.84
N ASN A 76 17.60 0.87 -23.71
CA ASN A 76 17.32 -0.03 -24.84
C ASN A 76 15.88 0.04 -25.35
N LEU A 77 14.94 0.55 -24.54
CA LEU A 77 13.54 0.65 -24.85
C LEU A 77 13.03 2.05 -24.55
N GLN A 78 12.55 2.75 -25.56
CA GLN A 78 11.95 4.06 -25.43
C GLN A 78 10.43 3.98 -25.60
N LEU A 79 9.68 4.56 -24.68
CA LEU A 79 8.28 4.86 -24.85
C LEU A 79 8.18 6.24 -25.52
N ILE A 80 7.51 6.30 -26.67
CA ILE A 80 7.33 7.54 -27.44
C ILE A 80 5.96 8.12 -27.12
N GLY A 81 5.97 9.35 -26.63
CA GLY A 81 4.76 10.10 -26.33
C GLY A 81 3.99 10.57 -27.56
N MET A 82 2.80 11.12 -27.35
CA MET A 82 1.94 11.66 -28.42
C MET A 82 2.59 12.82 -29.17
N ASP A 83 3.57 13.49 -28.57
CA ASP A 83 4.39 14.54 -29.17
C ASP A 83 5.58 14.03 -29.99
N GLY A 84 5.73 12.72 -30.07
CA GLY A 84 6.85 12.04 -30.75
C GLY A 84 8.17 12.04 -29.96
N GLN A 85 8.16 12.47 -28.70
CA GLN A 85 9.35 12.47 -27.85
C GLN A 85 9.35 11.30 -26.88
N PRO A 86 10.54 10.80 -26.45
CA PRO A 86 10.63 9.81 -25.38
C PRO A 86 9.99 10.31 -24.09
N THR A 87 9.25 9.43 -23.40
CA THR A 87 8.58 9.74 -22.14
C THR A 87 8.65 8.57 -21.17
N THR A 88 8.61 8.87 -19.87
CA THR A 88 8.45 7.90 -18.79
C THR A 88 7.13 8.13 -18.03
N VAL A 89 6.28 8.99 -18.56
CA VAL A 89 5.01 9.41 -17.94
C VAL A 89 3.84 8.77 -18.67
N LEU A 90 3.00 8.06 -17.93
CA LEU A 90 1.71 7.60 -18.40
C LEU A 90 0.66 8.65 -18.07
N SER A 91 0.17 9.36 -19.07
CA SER A 91 -0.91 10.33 -18.91
C SER A 91 -1.77 10.40 -20.19
N LYS A 92 -2.94 11.01 -20.05
CA LYS A 92 -3.85 11.21 -21.21
C LYS A 92 -3.22 12.06 -22.31
N ASP A 93 -2.25 12.89 -21.96
CA ASP A 93 -1.60 13.84 -22.88
C ASP A 93 -0.22 13.34 -23.35
N THR A 94 0.29 12.26 -22.79
CA THR A 94 1.63 11.71 -23.10
C THR A 94 1.58 10.29 -23.65
N ALA A 95 1.22 9.31 -22.84
CA ALA A 95 1.14 7.92 -23.27
C ALA A 95 0.04 7.20 -22.49
N VAL A 96 -0.80 6.47 -23.19
CA VAL A 96 -1.93 5.71 -22.63
C VAL A 96 -1.77 4.25 -22.95
N ILE A 97 -1.80 3.39 -21.92
CA ILE A 97 -1.85 1.94 -22.09
C ILE A 97 -3.30 1.50 -21.92
N GLU A 98 -3.82 0.78 -22.90
CA GLU A 98 -5.16 0.21 -22.86
C GLU A 98 -5.11 -1.24 -23.26
N PHE A 99 -5.67 -2.10 -22.42
CA PHE A 99 -5.76 -3.54 -22.70
C PHE A 99 -7.14 -3.92 -23.23
N ALA A 100 -7.22 -5.12 -23.82
CA ALA A 100 -8.48 -5.66 -24.30
C ALA A 100 -9.56 -5.67 -23.20
N PRO A 101 -10.80 -5.32 -23.54
CA PRO A 101 -11.91 -5.44 -22.58
C PRO A 101 -12.18 -6.91 -22.25
N LYS A 102 -13.01 -7.15 -21.26
CA LYS A 102 -13.47 -8.50 -20.91
C LYS A 102 -13.96 -9.26 -22.13
N ARG A 103 -13.54 -10.52 -22.26
CA ARG A 103 -14.06 -11.41 -23.32
C ARG A 103 -15.57 -11.60 -23.20
N ALA A 104 -16.24 -11.70 -24.33
CA ALA A 104 -17.65 -12.06 -24.36
C ALA A 104 -17.87 -13.40 -23.63
N GLY A 105 -18.74 -13.38 -22.60
CA GLY A 105 -19.02 -14.55 -21.77
C GLY A 105 -18.06 -14.77 -20.59
N SER A 106 -17.01 -13.94 -20.42
CA SER A 106 -16.14 -13.96 -19.25
C SER A 106 -16.53 -12.87 -18.23
N SER A 107 -16.40 -13.18 -16.97
CA SER A 107 -16.54 -12.18 -15.88
C SER A 107 -15.31 -11.29 -15.75
N ARG A 108 -14.15 -11.68 -16.35
CA ARG A 108 -12.85 -11.03 -16.25
C ARG A 108 -12.21 -10.86 -17.62
N ALA A 109 -11.36 -9.84 -17.78
CA ALA A 109 -10.36 -9.79 -18.84
C ALA A 109 -9.26 -10.85 -18.54
N ASP A 110 -8.47 -11.22 -19.55
CA ASP A 110 -7.46 -12.28 -19.38
C ASP A 110 -6.18 -11.73 -18.69
N MET A 111 -5.89 -10.40 -18.77
CA MET A 111 -4.71 -9.79 -18.14
C MET A 111 -4.72 -9.95 -16.62
N THR A 112 -3.69 -10.62 -16.10
CA THR A 112 -3.49 -10.84 -14.66
C THR A 112 -2.22 -10.19 -14.12
N THR A 113 -1.19 -10.04 -14.97
CA THR A 113 0.12 -9.53 -14.55
C THR A 113 0.59 -8.40 -15.48
N LEU A 114 0.97 -7.28 -14.85
CA LEU A 114 1.49 -6.09 -15.53
C LEU A 114 2.82 -5.69 -14.93
N THR A 115 3.88 -5.60 -15.74
CA THR A 115 5.18 -5.09 -15.36
C THR A 115 5.56 -3.90 -16.23
N LEU A 116 5.76 -2.74 -15.61
CA LEU A 116 6.15 -1.50 -16.28
C LEU A 116 7.33 -0.87 -15.53
N GLY A 117 8.55 -1.26 -15.92
CA GLY A 117 9.77 -0.63 -15.44
C GLY A 117 10.07 0.68 -16.18
N GLY A 118 10.82 1.57 -15.54
CA GLY A 118 11.22 2.87 -16.09
C GLY A 118 10.11 3.90 -16.22
N ILE A 119 8.87 3.56 -15.85
CA ILE A 119 7.76 4.52 -15.78
C ILE A 119 7.85 5.27 -14.46
N THR A 120 7.87 6.60 -14.51
CA THR A 120 8.09 7.46 -13.33
C THR A 120 6.83 8.11 -12.80
N GLU A 121 5.77 8.19 -13.62
CA GLU A 121 4.51 8.82 -13.22
C GLU A 121 3.30 8.09 -13.81
N ILE A 122 2.28 7.93 -12.98
CA ILE A 122 0.94 7.48 -13.37
C ILE A 122 -0.04 8.60 -13.08
N TYR A 123 -0.76 9.04 -14.12
CA TYR A 123 -1.74 10.11 -13.99
C TYR A 123 -3.02 9.72 -13.23
N ASN A 124 -3.85 10.71 -12.95
CA ASN A 124 -5.12 10.51 -12.25
C ASN A 124 -6.02 9.49 -12.97
N GLY A 125 -6.28 8.38 -12.30
CA GLY A 125 -7.10 7.29 -12.84
C GLY A 125 -6.42 6.45 -13.93
N GLY A 126 -5.08 6.51 -14.06
CA GLY A 126 -4.33 5.88 -15.15
C GLY A 126 -4.56 4.38 -15.32
N LEU A 127 -4.61 3.65 -14.22
CA LEU A 127 -4.89 2.20 -14.20
C LEU A 127 -6.18 1.88 -13.42
N LYS A 128 -7.12 2.83 -13.40
CA LYS A 128 -8.39 2.68 -12.71
C LYS A 128 -9.29 1.64 -13.39
N ALA A 129 -9.95 0.80 -12.56
CA ALA A 129 -10.94 -0.18 -12.96
C ALA A 129 -10.43 -1.31 -13.87
N TYR A 130 -9.12 -1.55 -13.92
CA TYR A 130 -8.59 -2.80 -14.44
C TYR A 130 -8.91 -3.93 -13.46
N ASP A 131 -10.10 -4.47 -13.56
CA ASP A 131 -10.69 -5.40 -12.59
C ASP A 131 -10.26 -6.86 -12.76
N SER A 132 -9.26 -7.13 -13.61
CA SER A 132 -8.68 -8.46 -13.80
C SER A 132 -7.25 -8.58 -13.33
N ILE A 133 -6.51 -7.47 -13.24
CA ILE A 133 -5.10 -7.50 -12.91
C ILE A 133 -4.94 -7.83 -11.42
N GLU A 134 -4.17 -8.88 -11.14
CA GLU A 134 -3.86 -9.37 -9.81
C GLU A 134 -2.50 -8.85 -9.31
N THR A 135 -1.55 -8.71 -10.23
CA THR A 135 -0.18 -8.31 -9.90
C THR A 135 0.28 -7.15 -10.79
N ILE A 136 0.77 -6.09 -10.15
CA ILE A 136 1.37 -4.94 -10.84
C ILE A 136 2.77 -4.68 -10.24
N HIS A 137 3.78 -4.63 -11.11
CA HIS A 137 5.15 -4.23 -10.80
C HIS A 137 5.50 -2.93 -11.52
N MET A 138 5.63 -1.85 -10.77
CA MET A 138 6.03 -0.52 -11.26
C MET A 138 7.05 0.11 -10.30
N PRO A 139 8.24 -0.50 -10.15
CA PRO A 139 9.19 -0.15 -9.09
C PRO A 139 9.77 1.27 -9.23
N ASP A 140 9.77 1.84 -10.45
CA ASP A 140 10.38 3.14 -10.75
C ASP A 140 9.40 4.31 -10.65
N VAL A 141 8.11 4.05 -10.43
CA VAL A 141 7.11 5.09 -10.29
C VAL A 141 7.40 5.96 -9.07
N VAL A 142 7.53 7.27 -9.29
CA VAL A 142 7.76 8.30 -8.26
C VAL A 142 6.46 8.97 -7.85
N THR A 143 5.56 9.22 -8.83
CA THR A 143 4.29 9.90 -8.61
C THR A 143 3.12 9.02 -9.02
N VAL A 144 2.24 8.76 -8.05
CA VAL A 144 0.97 8.07 -8.27
C VAL A 144 -0.16 9.07 -8.19
N GLY A 145 -0.88 9.26 -9.28
CA GLY A 145 -1.99 10.19 -9.39
C GLY A 145 -3.23 9.78 -8.59
N ALA A 146 -4.16 10.70 -8.46
CA ALA A 146 -5.42 10.44 -7.76
C ALA A 146 -6.21 9.29 -8.42
N SER A 147 -6.73 8.36 -7.63
CA SER A 147 -7.48 7.20 -8.09
C SER A 147 -6.74 6.32 -9.12
N ALA A 148 -5.41 6.37 -9.19
CA ALA A 148 -4.63 5.71 -10.22
C ALA A 148 -4.90 4.20 -10.33
N PHE A 149 -5.10 3.52 -9.21
CA PHE A 149 -5.48 2.10 -9.13
C PHE A 149 -6.91 1.90 -8.60
N GLY A 150 -7.69 2.98 -8.51
CA GLY A 150 -9.02 2.93 -7.92
C GLY A 150 -9.93 1.90 -8.58
N LEU A 151 -10.70 1.15 -7.78
CA LEU A 151 -11.61 0.08 -8.20
C LEU A 151 -10.90 -1.16 -8.80
N GLY A 152 -9.61 -1.32 -8.60
CA GLY A 152 -8.85 -2.54 -8.92
C GLY A 152 -9.25 -3.70 -7.99
N ALA A 153 -10.46 -4.24 -8.17
CA ALA A 153 -11.08 -5.17 -7.22
C ALA A 153 -10.34 -6.51 -7.07
N TRP A 154 -9.50 -6.86 -8.05
CA TRP A 154 -8.72 -8.10 -8.09
C TRP A 154 -7.24 -7.92 -7.80
N LEU A 155 -6.76 -6.68 -7.69
CA LEU A 155 -5.37 -6.39 -7.40
C LEU A 155 -4.99 -6.94 -6.02
N GLU A 156 -4.03 -7.87 -6.00
CA GLU A 156 -3.53 -8.56 -4.81
C GLU A 156 -2.13 -8.09 -4.44
N THR A 157 -1.28 -7.87 -5.44
CA THR A 157 0.11 -7.47 -5.24
C THR A 157 0.44 -6.22 -6.06
N LEU A 158 1.02 -5.22 -5.41
CA LEU A 158 1.44 -3.97 -6.03
C LEU A 158 2.82 -3.54 -5.53
N ASP A 159 3.77 -3.38 -6.46
CA ASP A 159 5.10 -2.86 -6.17
C ASP A 159 5.22 -1.42 -6.70
N LEU A 160 5.42 -0.50 -5.77
CA LEU A 160 5.65 0.93 -5.96
C LEU A 160 6.86 1.36 -5.11
N SER A 161 7.95 0.61 -5.19
CA SER A 161 9.13 0.77 -4.29
C SER A 161 9.70 2.18 -4.27
N SER A 162 9.69 2.90 -5.41
CA SER A 162 10.23 4.26 -5.55
C SER A 162 9.20 5.37 -5.36
N ALA A 163 7.91 5.05 -5.16
CA ALA A 163 6.86 6.04 -5.08
C ALA A 163 7.07 6.97 -3.88
N LYS A 164 7.10 8.28 -4.15
CA LYS A 164 7.19 9.33 -3.14
C LYS A 164 5.83 9.94 -2.82
N THR A 165 4.98 10.05 -3.82
CA THR A 165 3.66 10.66 -3.67
C THR A 165 2.58 9.69 -4.07
N ILE A 166 1.65 9.42 -3.17
CA ILE A 166 0.43 8.66 -3.41
C ILE A 166 -0.74 9.63 -3.39
N GLY A 167 -1.42 9.76 -4.51
CA GLY A 167 -2.55 10.67 -4.69
C GLY A 167 -3.82 10.24 -3.95
N ALA A 168 -4.80 11.15 -3.90
CA ALA A 168 -6.07 10.90 -3.25
C ALA A 168 -6.81 9.70 -3.87
N ASN A 169 -7.37 8.83 -3.04
CA ASN A 169 -8.11 7.64 -3.45
C ASN A 169 -7.32 6.66 -4.33
N ALA A 170 -5.99 6.69 -4.33
CA ALA A 170 -5.15 5.93 -5.25
C ALA A 170 -5.48 4.43 -5.26
N PHE A 171 -5.72 3.82 -4.10
CA PHE A 171 -6.06 2.39 -3.95
C PHE A 171 -7.52 2.18 -3.50
N ASN A 172 -8.37 3.22 -3.61
CA ASN A 172 -9.75 3.11 -3.16
C ASN A 172 -10.50 1.99 -3.89
N GLY A 173 -10.98 1.01 -3.14
CA GLY A 173 -11.71 -0.14 -3.68
C GLY A 173 -10.84 -1.31 -4.16
N CYS A 174 -9.52 -1.28 -3.91
CA CYS A 174 -8.63 -2.43 -4.11
C CYS A 174 -8.85 -3.46 -2.99
N LYS A 175 -9.96 -4.18 -3.07
CA LYS A 175 -10.47 -5.01 -1.95
C LYS A 175 -9.63 -6.22 -1.64
N ARG A 176 -8.86 -6.71 -2.62
CA ARG A 176 -8.01 -7.91 -2.51
C ARG A 176 -6.54 -7.57 -2.34
N LEU A 177 -6.18 -6.28 -2.24
CA LEU A 177 -4.80 -5.87 -2.06
C LEU A 177 -4.27 -6.37 -0.72
N GLU A 178 -3.37 -7.35 -0.77
CA GLU A 178 -2.73 -7.99 0.39
C GLU A 178 -1.28 -7.56 0.54
N SER A 179 -0.59 -7.35 -0.59
CA SER A 179 0.84 -7.00 -0.63
C SER A 179 1.06 -5.67 -1.34
N LEU A 180 1.62 -4.71 -0.62
CA LEU A 180 1.94 -3.39 -1.14
C LEU A 180 3.33 -2.97 -0.70
N THR A 181 4.23 -2.71 -1.67
CA THR A 181 5.58 -2.21 -1.43
C THR A 181 5.63 -0.71 -1.70
N MET A 182 6.04 0.08 -0.70
CA MET A 182 6.18 1.55 -0.77
C MET A 182 7.37 1.99 0.09
N ASN A 183 8.59 1.83 -0.41
CA ASN A 183 9.80 2.05 0.40
C ASN A 183 10.24 3.52 0.49
N ALA A 184 9.74 4.38 -0.39
CA ALA A 184 10.18 5.77 -0.54
C ALA A 184 9.09 6.82 -0.27
N VAL A 185 7.89 6.40 0.12
CA VAL A 185 6.73 7.30 0.25
C VAL A 185 6.98 8.41 1.27
N GLU A 186 6.71 9.63 0.82
CA GLU A 186 6.78 10.86 1.60
C GLU A 186 5.38 11.41 1.94
N THR A 187 4.42 11.21 1.02
CA THR A 187 3.05 11.77 1.17
C THR A 187 1.99 10.75 0.78
N LEU A 188 0.99 10.59 1.63
CA LEU A 188 -0.22 9.81 1.39
C LEU A 188 -1.45 10.72 1.33
N GLY A 189 -2.17 10.70 0.22
CA GLY A 189 -3.36 11.51 -0.03
C GLY A 189 -4.65 10.94 0.58
N GLU A 190 -5.65 11.79 0.66
CA GLU A 190 -6.97 11.50 1.23
C GLU A 190 -7.61 10.25 0.59
N GLY A 191 -8.19 9.39 1.42
CA GLY A 191 -8.92 8.20 1.00
C GLY A 191 -8.08 7.14 0.29
N SER A 192 -6.75 7.28 0.25
CA SER A 192 -5.87 6.42 -0.53
C SER A 192 -6.02 4.93 -0.22
N PHE A 193 -6.38 4.58 1.01
CA PHE A 193 -6.59 3.19 1.45
C PHE A 193 -8.06 2.84 1.77
N LYS A 194 -9.00 3.63 1.31
CA LYS A 194 -10.42 3.35 1.55
C LYS A 194 -10.84 2.07 0.81
N TYR A 195 -11.49 1.14 1.52
CA TYR A 195 -11.97 -0.14 0.99
C TYR A 195 -10.84 -1.07 0.46
N THR A 196 -9.67 -1.03 1.10
CA THR A 196 -8.62 -2.05 0.92
C THR A 196 -8.86 -3.18 1.93
N ASP A 197 -9.87 -3.99 1.66
CA ASP A 197 -10.45 -4.89 2.66
C ASP A 197 -9.50 -6.02 3.08
N ALA A 198 -8.58 -6.45 2.20
CA ALA A 198 -7.62 -7.51 2.49
C ALA A 198 -6.31 -7.04 3.16
N LEU A 199 -5.99 -5.72 3.09
CA LEU A 199 -4.74 -5.20 3.63
C LEU A 199 -4.79 -5.09 5.16
N ASP A 200 -4.26 -6.11 5.86
CA ASP A 200 -4.30 -6.21 7.33
C ASP A 200 -3.27 -5.36 8.06
N SER A 201 -2.21 -4.99 7.37
CA SER A 201 -1.12 -4.19 7.91
C SER A 201 -0.65 -3.15 6.90
N LEU A 202 -0.22 -2.01 7.40
CA LEU A 202 0.34 -0.93 6.60
C LEU A 202 1.70 -0.53 7.17
N THR A 203 2.75 -0.69 6.38
CA THR A 203 4.09 -0.22 6.76
C THR A 203 4.42 1.05 6.00
N LEU A 204 4.69 2.11 6.73
CA LEU A 204 5.09 3.41 6.20
C LEU A 204 6.60 3.59 6.39
N PRO A 205 7.34 3.94 5.32
CA PRO A 205 8.79 4.03 5.36
C PRO A 205 9.30 5.19 6.24
N ALA A 206 10.61 5.20 6.49
CA ALA A 206 11.26 6.28 7.25
C ALA A 206 11.19 7.65 6.55
N THR A 207 10.91 7.67 5.25
CA THR A 207 10.76 8.86 4.43
C THR A 207 9.43 9.57 4.59
N ILE A 208 8.44 8.96 5.25
CA ILE A 208 7.08 9.52 5.38
C ILE A 208 7.09 10.86 6.10
N LYS A 209 6.47 11.88 5.51
CA LYS A 209 6.39 13.26 6.02
C LYS A 209 4.97 13.72 6.28
N ASN A 210 4.02 13.25 5.44
CA ASN A 210 2.64 13.71 5.52
C ASN A 210 1.65 12.57 5.27
N ILE A 211 0.68 12.44 6.17
CA ILE A 211 -0.41 11.45 6.11
C ILE A 211 -1.72 12.21 6.20
N GLU A 212 -2.46 12.29 5.09
CA GLU A 212 -3.80 12.86 5.06
C GLU A 212 -4.84 11.89 5.64
N ASP A 213 -6.13 12.17 5.52
CA ASP A 213 -7.21 11.24 5.89
C ASP A 213 -7.22 10.01 4.96
N ILE A 214 -6.26 9.11 5.15
CA ILE A 214 -6.03 7.95 4.27
C ILE A 214 -7.14 6.89 4.33
N ARG A 215 -8.01 6.94 5.34
CA ARG A 215 -9.13 6.02 5.54
C ARG A 215 -8.76 4.54 5.58
N PHE A 216 -7.56 4.24 6.04
CA PHE A 216 -7.12 2.86 6.22
C PHE A 216 -8.02 2.16 7.24
N GLY A 217 -8.46 0.94 6.91
CA GLY A 217 -9.35 0.14 7.76
C GLY A 217 -10.85 0.44 7.60
N ILE A 218 -11.26 1.41 6.76
CA ILE A 218 -12.66 1.59 6.37
C ILE A 218 -12.99 0.58 5.27
N CYS A 219 -13.67 -0.51 5.63
CA CYS A 219 -14.07 -1.59 4.74
C CYS A 219 -15.52 -1.44 4.28
N LYS A 220 -15.87 -2.10 3.16
CA LYS A 220 -17.23 -2.05 2.61
C LYS A 220 -18.31 -2.56 3.59
N ASN A 221 -17.97 -3.56 4.40
CA ASN A 221 -18.87 -4.23 5.34
C ASN A 221 -18.69 -3.77 6.81
N GLY A 222 -18.04 -2.63 7.03
CA GLY A 222 -17.75 -2.09 8.36
C GLY A 222 -16.24 -1.84 8.55
N ASN A 223 -15.90 -1.24 9.70
CA ASN A 223 -14.53 -0.91 9.99
C ASN A 223 -13.70 -2.16 10.33
N LYS A 224 -12.46 -2.19 9.84
CA LYS A 224 -11.51 -3.25 10.14
C LYS A 224 -10.98 -3.09 11.55
N SER A 225 -11.28 -4.02 12.42
CA SER A 225 -10.80 -3.97 13.79
C SER A 225 -9.41 -4.63 13.93
N GLY A 226 -8.53 -4.01 14.72
CA GLY A 226 -7.20 -4.54 14.99
C GLY A 226 -6.18 -4.36 13.87
N ALA A 227 -6.38 -3.37 12.99
CA ALA A 227 -5.41 -3.01 11.96
C ALA A 227 -4.04 -2.69 12.57
N LYS A 228 -2.98 -3.14 11.91
CA LYS A 228 -1.59 -2.92 12.35
C LYS A 228 -0.93 -1.91 11.43
N ILE A 229 -0.45 -0.82 12.00
CA ILE A 229 0.28 0.21 11.29
C ILE A 229 1.70 0.25 11.86
N THR A 230 2.70 0.26 10.99
CA THR A 230 4.09 0.44 11.37
C THR A 230 4.62 1.69 10.68
N ILE A 231 5.18 2.62 11.42
CA ILE A 231 5.81 3.83 10.89
C ILE A 231 7.31 3.73 11.21
N LEU A 232 8.14 3.66 10.18
CA LEU A 232 9.59 3.49 10.33
C LEU A 232 10.33 4.82 10.55
N ALA A 233 9.64 5.96 10.47
CA ALA A 233 10.22 7.28 10.73
C ALA A 233 10.47 7.47 12.23
N THR A 234 11.67 7.92 12.60
CA THR A 234 12.01 8.30 13.97
C THR A 234 11.45 9.68 14.34
N THR A 235 11.26 10.55 13.34
CA THR A 235 10.58 11.83 13.48
C THR A 235 9.12 11.66 13.05
N PRO A 236 8.15 12.04 13.89
CA PRO A 236 6.74 11.89 13.55
C PRO A 236 6.36 12.65 12.27
N PRO A 237 5.65 12.04 11.31
CA PRO A 237 5.08 12.75 10.17
C PRO A 237 3.97 13.70 10.63
N THR A 238 3.64 14.69 9.81
CA THR A 238 2.38 15.41 9.95
C THR A 238 1.22 14.47 9.63
N VAL A 239 0.22 14.42 10.51
CA VAL A 239 -0.92 13.49 10.37
C VAL A 239 -2.22 14.25 10.50
N ASP A 240 -3.11 14.08 9.53
CA ASP A 240 -4.48 14.56 9.63
C ASP A 240 -5.21 13.88 10.80
N SER A 241 -6.03 14.63 11.52
CA SER A 241 -6.78 14.13 12.67
C SER A 241 -7.75 12.98 12.33
N ALA A 242 -8.17 12.89 11.09
CA ALA A 242 -9.06 11.86 10.58
C ALA A 242 -8.32 10.67 9.92
N ALA A 243 -6.98 10.72 9.80
CA ALA A 243 -6.17 9.77 9.02
C ALA A 243 -6.49 8.30 9.30
N PHE A 244 -6.76 7.97 10.54
CA PHE A 244 -7.02 6.61 11.00
C PHE A 244 -8.42 6.44 11.61
N THR A 245 -9.36 7.28 11.22
CA THR A 245 -10.75 7.20 11.72
C THR A 245 -11.36 5.86 11.36
N GLY A 246 -11.94 5.18 12.35
CA GLY A 246 -12.68 3.93 12.16
C GLY A 246 -11.87 2.64 12.20
N VAL A 247 -10.52 2.69 12.33
CA VAL A 247 -9.68 1.49 12.40
C VAL A 247 -9.70 0.78 13.75
N SER A 248 -10.18 1.43 14.80
CA SER A 248 -10.19 0.88 16.15
C SER A 248 -11.60 0.49 16.59
N SER A 249 -11.74 -0.66 17.25
CA SER A 249 -12.94 -1.05 17.97
C SER A 249 -12.62 -1.33 19.44
N VAL A 250 -13.63 -1.28 20.30
CA VAL A 250 -13.48 -1.55 21.74
C VAL A 250 -12.93 -2.96 22.01
N THR A 251 -13.23 -3.92 21.11
CA THR A 251 -12.84 -5.32 21.25
C THR A 251 -11.49 -5.67 20.60
N ARG A 252 -11.03 -4.85 19.64
CA ARG A 252 -9.76 -5.04 18.93
C ARG A 252 -9.19 -3.67 18.57
N PRO A 253 -8.39 -3.08 19.45
CA PRO A 253 -7.76 -1.80 19.18
C PRO A 253 -6.74 -1.94 18.05
N ALA A 254 -6.74 -0.99 17.14
CA ALA A 254 -5.69 -0.86 16.16
C ALA A 254 -4.40 -0.34 16.83
N THR A 255 -3.25 -0.75 16.30
CA THR A 255 -1.95 -0.38 16.86
C THR A 255 -1.09 0.36 15.84
N VAL A 256 -0.37 1.37 16.30
CA VAL A 256 0.73 1.99 15.57
C VAL A 256 2.05 1.64 16.24
N THR A 257 2.94 1.01 15.51
CA THR A 257 4.29 0.70 15.96
C THR A 257 5.26 1.72 15.40
N VAL A 258 6.10 2.29 16.25
CA VAL A 258 7.15 3.26 15.88
C VAL A 258 8.53 2.71 16.27
N PRO A 259 9.63 3.22 15.69
CA PRO A 259 10.97 2.77 16.02
C PRO A 259 11.30 2.93 17.51
N GLN A 260 12.19 2.08 17.98
CA GLN A 260 12.70 2.16 19.35
C GLN A 260 13.32 3.54 19.61
N GLY A 261 12.97 4.17 20.75
CA GLY A 261 13.39 5.51 21.14
C GLY A 261 12.59 6.66 20.51
N ALA A 262 11.69 6.38 19.55
CA ALA A 262 10.89 7.42 18.90
C ALA A 262 9.61 7.80 19.65
N LEU A 263 9.13 6.96 20.55
CA LEU A 263 7.82 7.10 21.20
C LEU A 263 7.61 8.48 21.83
N ALA A 264 8.64 9.03 22.50
CA ALA A 264 8.54 10.34 23.13
C ALA A 264 8.23 11.46 22.15
N ALA A 265 8.84 11.44 20.95
CA ALA A 265 8.59 12.42 19.91
C ALA A 265 7.16 12.32 19.36
N TYR A 266 6.66 11.10 19.15
CA TYR A 266 5.29 10.86 18.68
C TYR A 266 4.25 11.30 19.72
N VAL A 267 4.49 11.03 20.98
CA VAL A 267 3.64 11.50 22.08
C VAL A 267 3.63 13.03 22.16
N ALA A 268 4.79 13.67 22.09
CA ALA A 268 4.91 15.12 22.17
C ALA A 268 4.21 15.85 21.02
N GLN A 269 4.16 15.26 19.82
CA GLN A 269 3.45 15.81 18.67
C GLN A 269 1.94 15.93 18.95
N VAL A 270 1.34 14.90 19.53
CA VAL A 270 -0.11 14.85 19.78
C VAL A 270 -0.49 15.55 21.08
N ASN A 271 0.37 15.44 22.08
CA ASN A 271 0.19 16.08 23.38
C ASN A 271 1.54 16.57 23.96
N PRO A 272 1.94 17.81 23.64
CA PRO A 272 3.23 18.37 24.09
C PRO A 272 3.43 18.40 25.61
N LYS A 273 2.37 18.28 26.39
CA LYS A 273 2.40 18.25 27.86
C LYS A 273 2.28 16.83 28.43
N ALA A 274 2.24 15.81 27.59
CA ALA A 274 2.08 14.45 28.05
C ALA A 274 3.32 13.98 28.81
N ASP A 275 3.08 13.36 29.97
CA ASP A 275 4.07 12.56 30.63
C ASP A 275 4.16 11.20 29.92
N VAL A 276 5.28 10.95 29.22
CA VAL A 276 5.51 9.72 28.46
C VAL A 276 5.28 8.48 29.33
N ALA A 277 5.66 8.52 30.62
CA ALA A 277 5.42 7.43 31.55
C ALA A 277 3.92 7.18 31.82
N LYS A 278 3.10 8.22 31.75
CA LYS A 278 1.63 8.09 31.87
C LYS A 278 1.01 7.62 30.56
N VAL A 279 1.57 8.02 29.42
CA VAL A 279 1.12 7.56 28.10
C VAL A 279 1.31 6.05 27.93
N LEU A 280 2.41 5.51 28.47
CA LEU A 280 2.63 4.06 28.51
C LEU A 280 1.58 3.31 29.35
N LYS A 281 0.86 4.02 30.21
CA LYS A 281 -0.16 3.42 31.08
C LYS A 281 -1.56 3.42 30.46
N ARG A 282 -1.88 4.28 29.46
CA ARG A 282 -3.26 4.36 28.91
C ARG A 282 -3.39 5.23 27.66
N GLN A 283 -4.34 4.90 26.86
CA GLN A 283 -5.37 5.56 26.03
C GLN A 283 -5.20 7.06 25.63
N ASP A 284 -4.21 7.81 26.11
CA ASP A 284 -4.09 9.26 25.93
C ASP A 284 -3.36 9.68 24.66
N ILE A 285 -2.89 8.72 23.85
CA ILE A 285 -2.36 9.05 22.54
C ILE A 285 -3.54 8.99 21.57
N ASN A 286 -4.18 10.11 21.43
CA ASN A 286 -5.32 10.28 20.56
C ASN A 286 -4.88 10.42 19.10
N TRP A 287 -4.29 9.39 18.54
CA TRP A 287 -4.21 9.18 17.13
C TRP A 287 -5.52 8.47 16.69
N ASN A 288 -6.66 9.12 16.91
CA ASN A 288 -7.98 8.58 16.56
C ASN A 288 -8.20 7.15 17.07
N SER A 289 -7.96 6.91 18.37
CA SER A 289 -8.15 5.62 19.03
C SER A 289 -7.09 4.53 18.70
N LEU A 290 -5.94 4.90 18.13
CA LEU A 290 -4.82 3.97 17.93
C LEU A 290 -3.95 3.84 19.16
N TYR A 291 -3.51 2.60 19.45
CA TYR A 291 -2.52 2.34 20.49
C TYR A 291 -1.11 2.48 19.91
N LEU A 292 -0.40 3.50 20.35
CA LEU A 292 1.00 3.74 19.98
C LEU A 292 1.93 2.84 20.80
N ARG A 293 2.85 2.15 20.14
CA ARG A 293 3.88 1.32 20.78
C ARG A 293 5.22 1.45 20.08
N GLU A 294 6.30 1.16 20.80
CA GLU A 294 7.62 1.02 20.19
C GLU A 294 7.85 -0.38 19.63
N GLU A 295 8.70 -0.46 18.63
CA GLU A 295 9.23 -1.73 18.14
C GLU A 295 9.88 -2.51 19.28
N GLY A 296 9.71 -3.83 19.29
CA GLY A 296 10.21 -4.69 20.35
C GLY A 296 9.41 -4.63 21.66
N SER A 297 8.29 -3.89 21.72
CA SER A 297 7.39 -3.93 22.88
C SER A 297 6.28 -4.97 22.71
N SER A 298 5.88 -5.59 23.81
CA SER A 298 4.75 -6.51 23.87
C SER A 298 3.55 -5.83 24.53
N LEU A 299 2.36 -6.05 23.97
CA LEU A 299 1.11 -5.63 24.61
C LEU A 299 0.73 -6.66 25.67
N VAL A 300 0.65 -6.22 26.90
CA VAL A 300 0.12 -7.01 28.02
C VAL A 300 -1.31 -6.58 28.29
N GLU A 301 -2.25 -7.51 28.13
CA GLU A 301 -3.66 -7.30 28.41
C GLU A 301 -3.95 -7.74 29.86
N TYR A 302 -4.48 -6.84 30.66
CA TYR A 302 -4.96 -7.14 32.00
C TYR A 302 -6.46 -7.32 31.96
N LYS A 303 -6.93 -8.54 32.22
CA LYS A 303 -8.37 -8.86 32.26
C LYS A 303 -8.86 -8.88 33.70
N ALA A 304 -9.75 -7.98 34.04
CA ALA A 304 -10.47 -8.06 35.28
C ALA A 304 -11.50 -9.20 35.23
N LYS A 305 -11.44 -10.13 36.20
CA LYS A 305 -12.32 -11.31 36.24
C LYS A 305 -13.68 -11.03 36.89
N CYS A 306 -13.88 -9.83 37.39
CA CYS A 306 -15.08 -9.46 38.17
C CYS A 306 -15.68 -8.13 37.70
N GLY A 307 -16.96 -8.18 37.37
CA GLY A 307 -17.80 -7.00 37.24
C GLY A 307 -17.70 -6.23 35.91
N THR A 308 -17.95 -4.95 35.98
CA THR A 308 -18.10 -4.01 34.83
C THR A 308 -16.78 -3.35 34.41
N TRP A 309 -15.64 -3.97 34.66
CA TRP A 309 -14.34 -3.37 34.43
C TRP A 309 -13.91 -3.58 32.97
N ALA A 310 -13.48 -2.51 32.34
CA ALA A 310 -12.84 -2.56 31.04
C ALA A 310 -11.46 -3.21 31.14
N ASP A 311 -11.11 -4.08 30.21
CA ASP A 311 -9.76 -4.64 30.08
C ASP A 311 -8.72 -3.50 30.01
N GLN A 312 -7.62 -3.66 30.72
CA GLN A 312 -6.53 -2.69 30.72
C GLN A 312 -5.33 -3.23 29.96
N TYR A 313 -4.59 -2.34 29.33
CA TYR A 313 -3.46 -2.70 28.50
C TYR A 313 -2.20 -1.93 28.93
N ALA A 314 -1.07 -2.60 28.94
CA ALA A 314 0.23 -1.96 29.11
C ALA A 314 1.23 -2.51 28.10
N TYR A 315 2.12 -1.65 27.63
CA TYR A 315 3.24 -2.05 26.78
C TYR A 315 4.51 -2.26 27.60
N VAL A 316 5.18 -3.37 27.33
CA VAL A 316 6.43 -3.75 27.99
C VAL A 316 7.47 -4.01 26.92
N ALA A 317 8.65 -3.38 27.02
CA ALA A 317 9.74 -3.63 26.08
C ALA A 317 10.18 -5.11 26.14
N THR A 318 10.53 -5.67 24.97
CA THR A 318 10.97 -7.07 24.89
C THR A 318 12.15 -7.32 25.83
N GLY A 319 12.04 -8.37 26.65
CA GLY A 319 13.05 -8.72 27.65
C GLY A 319 12.96 -7.96 28.98
N GLN A 320 11.99 -7.03 29.11
CA GLN A 320 11.71 -6.38 30.38
C GLN A 320 10.49 -7.01 31.06
N THR A 321 10.57 -7.15 32.36
CA THR A 321 9.43 -7.57 33.20
C THR A 321 8.64 -6.34 33.65
N ILE A 322 7.35 -6.53 33.86
CA ILE A 322 6.53 -5.52 34.53
C ILE A 322 7.05 -5.39 35.95
N THR A 323 7.51 -4.20 36.33
CA THR A 323 8.00 -3.99 37.68
C THR A 323 6.85 -3.95 38.70
N ALA A 324 7.13 -4.37 39.92
CA ALA A 324 6.16 -4.31 41.02
C ALA A 324 5.58 -2.89 41.21
N ASP A 325 6.36 -1.83 40.96
CA ASP A 325 5.89 -0.45 41.01
C ASP A 325 4.89 -0.10 39.92
N LYS A 326 5.07 -0.65 38.70
CA LYS A 326 4.11 -0.49 37.60
C LYS A 326 2.80 -1.22 37.92
N LEU A 327 2.89 -2.43 38.46
CA LEU A 327 1.72 -3.20 38.91
C LEU A 327 1.02 -2.50 40.07
N ALA A 328 1.77 -2.00 41.07
CA ALA A 328 1.21 -1.25 42.18
C ALA A 328 0.52 0.05 41.76
N ALA A 329 1.02 0.73 40.71
CA ALA A 329 0.39 1.93 40.17
C ALA A 329 -0.93 1.62 39.45
N LEU A 330 -0.99 0.51 38.70
CA LEU A 330 -2.24 0.00 38.12
C LEU A 330 -3.23 -0.41 39.20
N HIS A 331 -2.75 -1.08 40.23
CA HIS A 331 -3.50 -1.51 41.42
C HIS A 331 -4.16 -0.36 42.16
N LYS A 332 -3.46 0.77 42.31
CA LYS A 332 -3.96 1.95 43.04
C LYS A 332 -5.14 2.65 42.33
N ASP A 333 -5.18 2.63 41.02
CA ASP A 333 -6.30 3.19 40.26
C ASP A 333 -7.49 2.22 40.24
N ASP A 334 -7.23 0.91 40.29
CA ASP A 334 -8.25 -0.11 40.29
C ASP A 334 -8.94 -0.29 41.63
N GLN A 335 -8.22 -0.07 42.74
CA GLN A 335 -8.83 -0.07 44.09
C GLN A 335 -9.94 0.96 44.28
N LYS A 336 -9.92 2.07 43.53
CA LYS A 336 -10.98 3.10 43.59
C LYS A 336 -12.32 2.62 43.06
N ASN A 337 -12.31 1.53 42.29
CA ASN A 337 -13.49 0.98 41.62
C ASN A 337 -14.00 -0.32 42.25
N LEU A 338 -13.37 -0.77 43.35
CA LEU A 338 -13.83 -1.92 44.13
C LEU A 338 -15.09 -1.56 44.93
N LYS A 339 -16.03 -2.51 45.00
CA LYS A 339 -17.17 -2.39 45.89
C LYS A 339 -16.73 -2.53 47.34
N GLU A 340 -17.53 -1.99 48.24
CA GLU A 340 -17.34 -2.18 49.66
C GLU A 340 -17.22 -3.67 49.99
N ASN A 341 -16.08 -4.12 50.54
CA ASN A 341 -15.68 -5.50 50.84
C ASN A 341 -14.99 -6.28 49.69
N GLU A 342 -14.58 -5.66 48.59
CA GLU A 342 -13.72 -6.30 47.61
C GLU A 342 -12.28 -5.85 47.75
N GLU A 343 -11.33 -6.78 47.75
CA GLU A 343 -9.89 -6.52 47.77
C GLU A 343 -9.20 -7.12 46.55
N LEU A 344 -8.38 -6.33 45.86
CA LEU A 344 -7.54 -6.84 44.77
C LEU A 344 -6.27 -7.43 45.40
N LYS A 345 -6.13 -8.77 45.31
CA LYS A 345 -4.99 -9.50 45.90
C LYS A 345 -3.76 -9.58 45.00
N GLY A 346 -3.87 -9.12 43.75
CA GLY A 346 -2.79 -9.15 42.75
C GLY A 346 -3.25 -9.68 41.41
N TRP A 347 -2.33 -9.87 40.49
CA TRP A 347 -2.57 -10.32 39.13
C TRP A 347 -1.98 -11.73 38.92
N ASN A 348 -2.65 -12.56 38.12
CA ASN A 348 -2.16 -13.88 37.80
C ASN A 348 -1.59 -13.93 36.38
N THR A 349 -0.45 -14.61 36.19
CA THR A 349 0.23 -14.72 34.90
C THR A 349 -0.51 -15.56 33.88
N LYS A 350 -1.52 -16.34 34.30
CA LYS A 350 -2.38 -17.12 33.42
C LYS A 350 -3.86 -16.77 33.60
N LYS A 351 -4.59 -16.76 32.49
CA LYS A 351 -6.02 -16.43 32.43
C LYS A 351 -6.91 -17.35 33.30
N ASP A 352 -6.53 -18.61 33.46
CA ASP A 352 -7.26 -19.61 34.25
C ASP A 352 -6.95 -19.54 35.77
N GLY A 353 -6.03 -18.66 36.17
CA GLY A 353 -5.62 -18.50 37.55
C GLY A 353 -4.57 -19.52 38.03
N SER A 354 -4.05 -20.37 37.14
CA SER A 354 -3.05 -21.40 37.49
C SER A 354 -1.60 -20.89 37.43
N GLY A 355 -1.39 -19.62 37.05
CA GLY A 355 -0.07 -19.00 37.03
C GLY A 355 0.33 -18.38 38.37
N ASP A 356 1.51 -17.78 38.38
CA ASP A 356 2.03 -17.09 39.55
C ASP A 356 1.28 -15.78 39.81
N MET A 357 1.06 -15.43 41.06
CA MET A 357 0.55 -14.13 41.48
C MET A 357 1.68 -13.11 41.41
N VAL A 358 1.43 -11.95 40.79
CA VAL A 358 2.37 -10.84 40.63
C VAL A 358 1.85 -9.58 41.30
#